data_bef6165682fd7540f3d69ec5190ad8fb
#
_entry.id   bef6165682fd7540f3d69ec5190ad8fb
#
_cell.length_a   1.000
_cell.length_b   1.000
_cell.length_c   1.000
_cell.angle_alpha   90.00
_cell.angle_beta   90.00
_cell.angle_gamma   90.00
#
_symmetry.space_group_name_H-M   'P 1'
#
loop_
_entity.id
_entity.type
_entity.pdbx_description
1 polymer ?
#
loop_
_entity_poly.entity_id
_entity_poly.type
_entity_poly.pdbx_seq_one_letter_code
_entity_poly.pdbx_strand_id
1 'polypeptide(L)'
;ASTDARVKAGKSLSPGYLFATLLWHEVLANWEIRKARRELPTPAMYEAMDEVLDLQAEKLAITRRIAGDIKEIWALQPRFEKRAGKSPYRLLEQPRFRAAYDFLALRAESGEIDAELVTWWHDFQMADFAEREAMLMPDTGPKKRRRRRSKKPAETGDFSALNGEKTIVSIPN
;
A
#
# COMPACT_ATOMS: atom_id res chain seq x y z
N ALA A 1 -3.83 8.59 27.42
CA ALA A 1 -5.22 9.06 27.22
C ALA A 1 -5.97 8.23 26.16
N SER A 2 -5.38 7.94 24.98
CA SER A 2 -6.05 7.18 23.90
C SER A 2 -6.28 5.71 24.23
N THR A 3 -5.32 5.04 24.90
CA THR A 3 -5.44 3.67 25.37
C THR A 3 -6.58 3.55 26.40
N ASP A 4 -6.67 4.50 27.33
CA ASP A 4 -7.75 4.54 28.32
C ASP A 4 -9.13 4.76 27.68
N ALA A 5 -9.20 5.58 26.63
CA ALA A 5 -10.44 5.81 25.89
C ALA A 5 -10.92 4.52 25.17
N ARG A 6 -10.01 3.70 24.63
CA ARG A 6 -10.35 2.40 24.03
C ARG A 6 -10.86 1.40 25.07
N VAL A 7 -10.19 1.32 26.22
CA VAL A 7 -10.63 0.46 27.34
C VAL A 7 -12.01 0.89 27.83
N LYS A 8 -12.24 2.20 28.03
CA LYS A 8 -13.54 2.75 28.41
C LYS A 8 -14.63 2.48 27.37
N ALA A 9 -14.28 2.44 26.08
CA ALA A 9 -15.21 2.11 24.99
C ALA A 9 -15.47 0.60 24.85
N GLY A 10 -14.96 -0.26 25.74
CA GLY A 10 -15.12 -1.71 25.68
C GLY A 10 -14.37 -2.38 24.50
N LYS A 11 -13.44 -1.67 23.87
CA LYS A 11 -12.64 -2.21 22.78
C LYS A 11 -11.44 -2.96 23.35
N SER A 12 -11.33 -4.25 23.01
CA SER A 12 -10.18 -5.02 23.43
C SER A 12 -8.90 -4.48 22.76
N LEU A 13 -7.87 -4.27 23.56
CA LEU A 13 -6.54 -3.93 23.07
C LEU A 13 -5.87 -5.20 22.57
N SER A 14 -5.71 -5.33 21.25
CA SER A 14 -4.96 -6.45 20.71
C SER A 14 -3.46 -6.28 21.00
N PRO A 15 -2.72 -7.38 21.26
CA PRO A 15 -1.25 -7.30 21.43
C PRO A 15 -0.57 -6.62 20.26
N GLY A 16 -1.03 -6.86 19.02
CA GLY A 16 -0.50 -6.22 17.83
C GLY A 16 -0.60 -4.69 17.87
N TYR A 17 -1.74 -4.15 18.32
CA TYR A 17 -1.92 -2.71 18.49
C TYR A 17 -0.99 -2.11 19.55
N LEU A 18 -0.85 -2.78 20.69
CA LEU A 18 0.03 -2.31 21.77
C LEU A 18 1.49 -2.27 21.33
N PHE A 19 1.97 -3.33 20.69
CA PHE A 19 3.33 -3.36 20.18
C PHE A 19 3.55 -2.40 19.02
N ALA A 20 2.57 -2.23 18.13
CA ALA A 20 2.65 -1.22 17.08
C ALA A 20 2.85 0.19 17.66
N THR A 21 2.14 0.50 18.73
CA THR A 21 2.28 1.79 19.43
C THR A 21 3.64 1.91 20.12
N LEU A 22 4.08 0.87 20.82
CA LEU A 22 5.32 0.87 21.59
C LEU A 22 6.56 1.04 20.69
N LEU A 23 6.58 0.36 19.55
CA LEU A 23 7.77 0.26 18.68
C LEU A 23 7.79 1.29 17.55
N TRP A 24 6.75 2.11 17.40
CA TRP A 24 6.63 3.03 16.28
C TRP A 24 7.78 4.03 16.18
N HIS A 25 8.23 4.56 17.29
CA HIS A 25 9.34 5.54 17.32
C HIS A 25 10.65 4.95 16.79
N GLU A 26 10.90 3.68 17.06
CA GLU A 26 12.08 2.98 16.54
C GLU A 26 11.98 2.81 15.02
N VAL A 27 10.78 2.47 14.52
CA VAL A 27 10.53 2.37 13.08
C VAL A 27 10.71 3.71 12.39
N LEU A 28 10.16 4.79 12.94
CA LEU A 28 10.33 6.13 12.39
C LEU A 28 11.81 6.54 12.33
N ALA A 29 12.56 6.35 13.41
CA ALA A 29 13.97 6.68 13.46
C ALA A 29 14.78 5.92 12.40
N ASN A 30 14.55 4.62 12.29
CA ASN A 30 15.21 3.78 11.29
C ASN A 30 14.83 4.20 9.86
N TRP A 31 13.55 4.47 9.62
CA TRP A 31 13.05 4.93 8.31
C TRP A 31 13.67 6.27 7.89
N GLU A 32 13.78 7.24 8.81
CA GLU A 32 14.44 8.53 8.54
C GLU A 32 15.91 8.34 8.15
N ILE A 33 16.65 7.48 8.85
CA ILE A 33 18.04 7.16 8.52
C ILE A 33 18.15 6.59 7.11
N ARG A 34 17.26 5.66 6.73
CA ARG A 34 17.24 5.05 5.40
C ARG A 34 16.89 6.06 4.30
N LYS A 35 15.91 6.93 4.54
CA LYS A 35 15.57 8.01 3.61
C LYS A 35 16.74 8.99 3.42
N ALA A 36 17.48 9.31 4.48
CA ALA A 36 18.66 10.15 4.39
C ALA A 36 19.77 9.51 3.53
N ARG A 37 19.82 8.18 3.44
CA ARG A 37 20.70 7.43 2.53
C ARG A 37 20.16 7.35 1.10
N ARG A 38 19.08 8.09 0.78
CA ARG A 38 18.40 8.12 -0.52
C ARG A 38 17.75 6.79 -0.92
N GLU A 39 17.43 5.94 0.03
CA GLU A 39 16.59 4.77 -0.23
C GLU A 39 15.17 5.21 -0.61
N LEU A 40 14.50 4.43 -1.45
CA LEU A 40 13.11 4.72 -1.84
C LEU A 40 12.20 4.65 -0.60
N PRO A 41 11.32 5.63 -0.36
CA PRO A 41 10.58 5.74 0.90
C PRO A 41 9.77 4.50 1.28
N THR A 42 9.07 3.89 0.33
CA THR A 42 8.22 2.72 0.62
C THR A 42 9.04 1.47 0.95
N PRO A 43 10.02 1.03 0.14
CA PRO A 43 10.89 -0.07 0.51
C PRO A 43 11.62 0.18 1.83
N ALA A 44 12.18 1.40 2.02
CA ALA A 44 12.87 1.78 3.23
C ALA A 44 12.00 1.65 4.50
N MET A 45 10.71 1.94 4.39
CA MET A 45 9.77 1.74 5.49
C MET A 45 9.61 0.27 5.86
N TYR A 46 9.44 -0.61 4.85
CA TYR A 46 9.32 -2.05 5.11
C TYR A 46 10.57 -2.65 5.73
N GLU A 47 11.75 -2.25 5.24
CA GLU A 47 13.03 -2.66 5.83
C GLU A 47 13.17 -2.17 7.28
N ALA A 48 12.77 -0.93 7.58
CA ALA A 48 12.78 -0.41 8.94
C ALA A 48 11.83 -1.20 9.87
N MET A 49 10.64 -1.56 9.38
CA MET A 49 9.69 -2.38 10.15
C MET A 49 10.24 -3.78 10.44
N ASP A 50 10.84 -4.43 9.44
CA ASP A 50 11.42 -5.77 9.60
C ASP A 50 12.59 -5.76 10.58
N GLU A 51 13.50 -4.80 10.46
CA GLU A 51 14.64 -4.66 11.36
C GLU A 51 14.22 -4.46 12.82
N VAL A 52 13.25 -3.57 13.08
CA VAL A 52 12.75 -3.33 14.45
C VAL A 52 12.09 -4.57 15.02
N LEU A 53 11.25 -5.27 14.23
CA LEU A 53 10.59 -6.49 14.68
C LEU A 53 11.58 -7.61 14.95
N ASP A 54 12.58 -7.81 14.10
CA ASP A 54 13.63 -8.82 14.30
C ASP A 54 14.44 -8.58 15.58
N LEU A 55 14.76 -7.31 15.87
CA LEU A 55 15.48 -6.93 17.09
C LEU A 55 14.67 -7.10 18.37
N GLN A 56 13.36 -6.90 18.31
CA GLN A 56 12.48 -6.88 19.47
C GLN A 56 11.67 -8.19 19.67
N ALA A 57 11.56 -9.03 18.64
CA ALA A 57 10.71 -10.21 18.66
C ALA A 57 11.01 -11.16 19.82
N GLU A 58 12.29 -11.43 20.06
CA GLU A 58 12.73 -12.32 21.15
C GLU A 58 12.49 -11.70 22.53
N LYS A 59 12.86 -10.43 22.70
CA LYS A 59 12.77 -9.72 23.98
C LYS A 59 11.33 -9.52 24.45
N LEU A 60 10.41 -9.28 23.51
CA LEU A 60 9.02 -8.97 23.77
C LEU A 60 8.09 -10.15 23.52
N ALA A 61 8.62 -11.33 23.22
CA ALA A 61 7.86 -12.54 22.88
C ALA A 61 6.82 -12.30 21.77
N ILE A 62 7.21 -11.52 20.74
CA ILE A 62 6.35 -11.23 19.61
C ILE A 62 6.33 -12.45 18.69
N THR A 63 5.19 -13.11 18.65
CA THR A 63 4.97 -14.23 17.74
C THR A 63 4.88 -13.77 16.29
N ARG A 64 5.10 -14.66 15.33
CA ARG A 64 4.98 -14.36 13.90
C ARG A 64 3.60 -13.79 13.53
N ARG A 65 2.53 -14.26 14.18
CA ARG A 65 1.18 -13.75 13.99
C ARG A 65 1.05 -12.29 14.45
N ILE A 66 1.55 -12.01 15.66
CA ILE A 66 1.52 -10.65 16.22
C ILE A 66 2.37 -9.71 15.37
N ALA A 67 3.55 -10.14 14.92
CA ALA A 67 4.39 -9.37 14.01
C ALA A 67 3.66 -9.03 12.70
N GLY A 68 2.90 -9.96 12.14
CA GLY A 68 2.04 -9.71 10.98
C GLY A 68 1.01 -8.63 11.24
N ASP A 69 0.29 -8.69 12.36
CA ASP A 69 -0.71 -7.68 12.76
C ASP A 69 -0.07 -6.29 12.93
N ILE A 70 1.10 -6.22 13.55
CA ILE A 70 1.86 -4.98 13.73
C ILE A 70 2.22 -4.37 12.37
N LYS A 71 2.80 -5.17 11.47
CA LYS A 71 3.21 -4.72 10.12
C LYS A 71 2.02 -4.21 9.30
N GLU A 72 0.86 -4.87 9.38
CA GLU A 72 -0.35 -4.41 8.70
C GLU A 72 -0.79 -3.02 9.21
N ILE A 73 -0.78 -2.78 10.54
CA ILE A 73 -1.13 -1.48 11.11
C ILE A 73 -0.17 -0.39 10.62
N TRP A 74 1.13 -0.64 10.64
CA TRP A 74 2.15 0.31 10.22
C TRP A 74 2.11 0.58 8.71
N ALA A 75 1.98 -0.47 7.89
CA ALA A 75 1.94 -0.36 6.44
C ALA A 75 0.76 0.47 5.91
N LEU A 76 -0.33 0.54 6.66
CA LEU A 76 -1.49 1.38 6.32
C LEU A 76 -1.25 2.86 6.59
N GLN A 77 -0.30 3.25 7.45
CA GLN A 77 -0.12 4.63 7.86
C GLN A 77 0.16 5.59 6.68
N PRO A 78 1.12 5.33 5.77
CA PRO A 78 1.33 6.21 4.63
C PRO A 78 0.15 6.27 3.67
N ARG A 79 -0.71 5.25 3.65
CA ARG A 79 -1.87 5.20 2.76
C ARG A 79 -2.97 6.17 3.16
N PHE A 80 -3.05 6.57 4.43
CA PHE A 80 -4.00 7.57 4.90
C PHE A 80 -3.77 8.95 4.28
N GLU A 81 -2.55 9.26 3.85
CA GLU A 81 -2.22 10.51 3.17
C GLU A 81 -2.84 10.60 1.77
N LYS A 82 -3.13 9.45 1.15
CA LYS A 82 -3.68 9.42 -0.21
C LYS A 82 -5.20 9.48 -0.18
N ARG A 83 -5.74 10.69 -0.30
CA ARG A 83 -7.18 11.00 -0.25
C ARG A 83 -7.83 11.19 -1.62
N ALA A 84 -7.28 10.58 -2.68
CA ALA A 84 -7.71 10.76 -4.06
C ALA A 84 -8.09 9.43 -4.74
N GLY A 85 -8.99 9.51 -5.71
CA GLY A 85 -9.41 8.40 -6.55
C GLY A 85 -9.98 7.23 -5.75
N LYS A 86 -9.62 6.00 -6.10
CA LYS A 86 -10.12 4.77 -5.44
C LYS A 86 -9.33 4.39 -4.18
N SER A 87 -8.26 5.14 -3.84
CA SER A 87 -7.38 4.79 -2.72
C SER A 87 -8.11 4.77 -1.37
N PRO A 88 -8.93 5.79 -1.02
CA PRO A 88 -9.68 5.77 0.23
C PRO A 88 -10.65 4.61 0.37
N TYR A 89 -11.38 4.28 -0.67
CA TYR A 89 -12.32 3.15 -0.66
C TYR A 89 -11.60 1.81 -0.39
N ARG A 90 -10.47 1.58 -1.07
CA ARG A 90 -9.66 0.38 -0.86
C ARG A 90 -9.05 0.30 0.53
N LEU A 91 -8.78 1.46 1.13
CA LEU A 91 -8.25 1.51 2.48
C LEU A 91 -9.32 1.12 3.51
N LEU A 92 -10.58 1.57 3.33
CA LEU A 92 -11.70 1.17 4.18
C LEU A 92 -11.96 -0.33 4.19
N GLU A 93 -11.66 -1.02 3.09
CA GLU A 93 -11.85 -2.47 2.94
C GLU A 93 -10.77 -3.31 3.63
N GLN A 94 -9.70 -2.68 4.15
CA GLN A 94 -8.62 -3.42 4.78
C GLN A 94 -9.05 -4.03 6.12
N PRO A 95 -8.74 -5.30 6.39
CA PRO A 95 -9.14 -5.98 7.64
C PRO A 95 -8.65 -5.26 8.90
N ARG A 96 -7.49 -4.62 8.82
CA ARG A 96 -6.89 -3.86 9.94
C ARG A 96 -7.17 -2.36 9.89
N PHE A 97 -8.09 -1.92 9.04
CA PHE A 97 -8.41 -0.49 8.91
C PHE A 97 -8.73 0.16 10.25
N ARG A 98 -9.60 -0.48 11.05
CA ARG A 98 -10.01 0.10 12.34
C ARG A 98 -8.83 0.29 13.29
N ALA A 99 -7.99 -0.71 13.43
CA ALA A 99 -6.80 -0.62 14.29
C ALA A 99 -5.80 0.42 13.75
N ALA A 100 -5.60 0.46 12.43
CA ALA A 100 -4.74 1.45 11.79
C ALA A 100 -5.27 2.88 11.92
N TYR A 101 -6.58 3.07 11.82
CA TYR A 101 -7.21 4.38 12.05
C TYR A 101 -7.09 4.84 13.51
N ASP A 102 -7.34 3.95 14.47
CA ASP A 102 -7.16 4.27 15.89
C ASP A 102 -5.68 4.62 16.19
N PHE A 103 -4.74 3.96 15.52
CA PHE A 103 -3.32 4.28 15.60
C PHE A 103 -2.99 5.64 14.95
N LEU A 104 -3.60 5.96 13.79
CA LEU A 104 -3.49 7.27 13.17
C LEU A 104 -3.95 8.39 14.13
N ALA A 105 -5.09 8.19 14.80
CA ALA A 105 -5.60 9.13 15.78
C ALA A 105 -4.63 9.35 16.97
N LEU A 106 -3.99 8.27 17.43
CA LEU A 106 -2.96 8.36 18.47
C LEU A 106 -1.75 9.19 18.03
N ARG A 107 -1.32 9.02 16.79
CA ARG A 107 -0.22 9.81 16.20
C ARG A 107 -0.58 11.31 16.12
N ALA A 108 -1.83 11.64 15.83
CA ALA A 108 -2.30 13.02 15.84
C ALA A 108 -2.36 13.60 17.25
N GLU A 109 -2.84 12.84 18.24
CA GLU A 109 -2.85 13.26 19.65
C GLU A 109 -1.42 13.54 20.18
N SER A 110 -0.43 12.81 19.71
CA SER A 110 0.99 13.05 20.05
C SER A 110 1.62 14.22 19.30
N GLY A 111 0.90 14.82 18.36
CA GLY A 111 1.40 15.94 17.54
C GLY A 111 2.33 15.50 16.39
N GLU A 112 2.41 14.21 16.09
CA GLU A 112 3.24 13.69 15.01
C GLU A 112 2.66 14.00 13.61
N ILE A 113 1.34 14.00 13.50
CA ILE A 113 0.60 14.30 12.26
C ILE A 113 -0.50 15.29 12.52
N ASP A 114 -1.01 15.93 11.46
CA ASP A 114 -2.11 16.90 11.55
C ASP A 114 -3.43 16.20 11.92
N ALA A 115 -4.14 16.75 12.91
CA ALA A 115 -5.43 16.26 13.33
C ALA A 115 -6.51 16.37 12.23
N GLU A 116 -6.34 17.25 11.25
CA GLU A 116 -7.20 17.36 10.08
C GLU A 116 -7.31 16.07 9.29
N LEU A 117 -6.21 15.32 9.19
CA LEU A 117 -6.20 14.02 8.52
C LEU A 117 -7.12 13.02 9.23
N VAL A 118 -7.09 12.99 10.55
CA VAL A 118 -7.96 12.10 11.35
C VAL A 118 -9.43 12.51 11.20
N THR A 119 -9.72 13.81 11.24
CA THR A 119 -11.08 14.33 11.04
C THR A 119 -11.61 13.97 9.65
N TRP A 120 -10.80 14.16 8.61
CA TRP A 120 -11.18 13.78 7.25
C TRP A 120 -11.56 12.30 7.14
N TRP A 121 -10.75 11.42 7.73
CA TRP A 121 -11.02 9.98 7.71
C TRP A 121 -12.22 9.59 8.58
N HIS A 122 -12.47 10.30 9.68
CA HIS A 122 -13.67 10.13 10.47
C HIS A 122 -14.93 10.42 9.62
N ASP A 123 -14.96 11.58 9.00
CA ASP A 123 -16.08 12.03 8.19
C ASP A 123 -16.28 11.12 6.97
N PHE A 124 -15.20 10.71 6.32
CA PHE A 124 -15.26 9.79 5.18
C PHE A 124 -15.85 8.42 5.53
N GLN A 125 -15.60 7.91 6.74
CA GLN A 125 -16.23 6.67 7.23
C GLN A 125 -17.75 6.83 7.38
N MET A 126 -18.21 7.98 7.87
CA MET A 126 -19.63 8.25 8.16
C MET A 126 -20.42 8.70 6.92
N ALA A 127 -19.76 9.21 5.90
CA ALA A 127 -20.36 9.76 4.69
C ALA A 127 -21.01 8.71 3.80
N ASP A 128 -22.05 9.09 3.08
CA ASP A 128 -22.61 8.30 1.99
C ASP A 128 -21.71 8.36 0.73
N PHE A 129 -22.11 7.66 -0.33
CA PHE A 129 -21.29 7.59 -1.54
C PHE A 129 -21.12 8.97 -2.21
N ALA A 130 -22.17 9.77 -2.31
CA ALA A 130 -22.11 11.08 -2.95
C ALA A 130 -21.24 12.05 -2.14
N GLU A 131 -21.36 12.03 -0.83
CA GLU A 131 -20.56 12.82 0.08
C GLU A 131 -19.06 12.40 0.00
N ARG A 132 -18.78 11.10 -0.07
CA ARG A 132 -17.41 10.59 -0.24
C ARG A 132 -16.78 11.08 -1.54
N GLU A 133 -17.52 11.01 -2.65
CA GLU A 133 -17.02 11.52 -3.93
C GLU A 133 -16.71 13.03 -3.88
N ALA A 134 -17.55 13.82 -3.16
CA ALA A 134 -17.28 15.24 -2.97
C ALA A 134 -16.08 15.54 -2.05
N MET A 135 -15.76 14.63 -1.14
CA MET A 135 -14.62 14.75 -0.23
C MET A 135 -13.27 14.40 -0.87
N LEU A 136 -13.27 13.69 -2.00
CA LEU A 136 -12.03 13.27 -2.64
C LEU A 136 -11.18 14.46 -3.07
N MET A 137 -9.90 14.38 -2.78
CA MET A 137 -8.92 15.38 -3.20
C MET A 137 -8.46 15.16 -4.64
N PRO A 138 -7.99 16.21 -5.34
CA PRO A 138 -7.37 16.05 -6.65
C PRO A 138 -6.17 15.12 -6.59
N ASP A 139 -6.05 14.20 -7.54
CA ASP A 139 -4.87 13.34 -7.65
C ASP A 139 -3.69 14.14 -8.23
N THR A 140 -2.82 14.62 -7.36
CA THR A 140 -1.60 15.37 -7.71
C THR A 140 -0.42 14.48 -8.12
N GLY A 141 -0.61 13.17 -8.08
CA GLY A 141 0.43 12.21 -8.46
C GLY A 141 0.68 12.18 -9.98
N PRO A 142 1.89 11.81 -10.41
CA PRO A 142 2.19 11.67 -11.83
C PRO A 142 1.27 10.61 -12.43
N LYS A 143 0.42 11.03 -13.38
CA LYS A 143 -0.45 10.11 -14.12
C LYS A 143 0.41 9.06 -14.79
N LYS A 144 0.42 7.82 -14.31
CA LYS A 144 1.03 6.70 -15.01
C LYS A 144 0.45 6.65 -16.41
N ARG A 145 1.23 7.06 -17.42
CA ARG A 145 0.86 6.89 -18.82
C ARG A 145 0.49 5.42 -19.02
N ARG A 146 -0.79 5.16 -19.21
CA ARG A 146 -1.29 3.85 -19.61
C ARG A 146 -0.53 3.48 -20.87
N ARG A 147 0.44 2.57 -20.78
CA ARG A 147 1.09 1.96 -21.93
C ARG A 147 -0.05 1.37 -22.76
N ARG A 148 -0.42 2.08 -23.83
CA ARG A 148 -1.26 1.53 -24.88
C ARG A 148 -0.51 0.31 -25.41
N ARG A 149 -1.03 -0.86 -25.07
CA ARG A 149 -0.60 -2.11 -25.65
C ARG A 149 -0.85 -1.95 -27.15
N SER A 150 0.20 -1.68 -27.92
CA SER A 150 0.12 -1.64 -29.37
C SER A 150 -0.33 -3.03 -29.81
N LYS A 151 -1.52 -3.08 -30.39
CA LYS A 151 -2.04 -4.28 -31.04
C LYS A 151 -1.11 -4.55 -32.20
N LYS A 152 -0.34 -5.64 -32.13
CA LYS A 152 0.52 -6.13 -33.21
C LYS A 152 -0.37 -6.34 -34.41
N PRO A 153 -0.07 -5.79 -35.62
CA PRO A 153 -0.84 -6.10 -36.81
C PRO A 153 -0.74 -7.59 -37.07
N ALA A 154 -1.87 -8.22 -37.37
CA ALA A 154 -1.90 -9.59 -37.87
C ALA A 154 -1.19 -9.59 -39.22
N GLU A 155 -0.12 -10.36 -39.36
CA GLU A 155 0.44 -10.74 -40.64
C GLU A 155 -0.59 -11.62 -41.37
N THR A 156 -1.21 -11.05 -42.35
CA THR A 156 -1.92 -11.81 -43.40
C THR A 156 -0.87 -12.52 -44.23
N GLY A 157 -0.70 -13.80 -43.93
CA GLY A 157 0.07 -14.69 -44.81
C GLY A 157 -0.67 -14.82 -46.14
N ASP A 158 -0.11 -14.21 -47.15
CA ASP A 158 -0.49 -14.42 -48.55
C ASP A 158 0.12 -15.78 -48.99
N PHE A 159 -0.75 -16.77 -49.10
CA PHE A 159 -0.41 -18.07 -49.64
C PHE A 159 -0.80 -18.06 -51.12
N SER A 160 0.07 -17.46 -51.95
CA SER A 160 -0.09 -17.53 -53.41
C SER A 160 0.68 -18.77 -53.93
N ALA A 161 -0.10 -19.70 -54.39
CA ALA A 161 0.36 -20.88 -55.09
C ALA A 161 1.06 -20.48 -56.39
N LEU A 162 2.19 -21.09 -56.68
CA LEU A 162 2.74 -21.15 -58.01
C LEU A 162 2.86 -22.59 -58.49
N ASN A 163 1.95 -22.85 -59.40
CA ASN A 163 1.96 -23.94 -60.35
C ASN A 163 3.19 -23.88 -61.28
N GLY A 164 3.77 -25.03 -61.50
CA GLY A 164 4.10 -25.59 -62.79
C GLY A 164 5.22 -24.96 -63.61
N GLU A 165 6.24 -25.67 -63.86
CA GLU A 165 6.49 -26.15 -65.22
C GLU A 165 7.66 -27.13 -65.24
N LYS A 166 7.35 -28.27 -65.85
CA LYS A 166 8.33 -29.30 -66.29
C LYS A 166 9.10 -28.76 -67.46
N THR A 167 10.40 -28.82 -67.42
CA THR A 167 11.17 -28.90 -68.67
C THR A 167 12.22 -29.99 -68.54
N ILE A 168 12.00 -31.01 -69.36
CA ILE A 168 12.90 -32.08 -69.66
C ILE A 168 13.91 -31.57 -70.69
N VAL A 169 15.18 -31.67 -70.45
CA VAL A 169 16.20 -31.61 -71.49
C VAL A 169 17.19 -32.76 -71.30
N SER A 170 17.29 -33.51 -72.38
CA SER A 170 18.08 -34.65 -72.62
C SER A 170 19.58 -34.42 -72.53
N ILE A 171 20.26 -35.52 -72.19
CA ILE A 171 21.69 -35.71 -72.30
C ILE A 171 22.02 -36.22 -73.72
N PRO A 172 23.15 -35.91 -74.33
CA PRO A 172 23.94 -36.88 -75.07
C PRO A 172 25.40 -36.87 -74.67
N ASN A 173 25.93 -38.14 -74.70
CA ASN A 173 27.29 -38.67 -74.78
C ASN A 173 28.28 -38.29 -73.68
#